data_ffd235693b640a0f78c824a6312967e2
#
_entry.id   ffd235693b640a0f78c824a6312967e2
#
_cell.length_a   1.000
_cell.length_b   1.000
_cell.length_c   1.000
_cell.angle_alpha   90.00
_cell.angle_beta   90.00
_cell.angle_gamma   90.00
#
_symmetry.space_group_name_H-M   'P 1'
#
loop_
_entity.id
_entity.type
_entity.pdbx_description
1 polymer ?
#
loop_
_entity_poly.entity_id
_entity_poly.type
_entity_poly.pdbx_seq_one_letter_code
_entity_poly.pdbx_strand_id
1 'polypeptide(L)'
;LGFVTLTFDQVYMGESAGEPRHVASPDLYAESFSAAVDYLGTKAKHVNREQISVIGISGGAGFALSAAAVDTRIKSVMTISMYDMTDIREMANLAPEQLFQLKDQLSRQRWDDFENGQPDYHPSFPEEPYDSIDDLPNHDELTNEWLRFYALKRGFHPNARGTATTTSNLAMLEFSALDYIKEISPRPILFIYGDNAHSRSYSGRAYYLANQPKQRLIVEDCEHIDLYDNMKKIPVDQIAKFIKDSFNA
;
A
#
# COMPACT_ATOMS: atom_id res chain seq x y z
N LEU A 1 14.20 18.21 7.38
CA LEU A 1 14.35 17.17 8.41
C LEU A 1 15.67 16.38 8.26
N GLY A 2 16.36 16.54 7.11
CA GLY A 2 17.69 15.94 6.87
C GLY A 2 17.68 14.50 6.39
N PHE A 3 16.59 14.03 5.77
CA PHE A 3 16.50 12.72 5.15
C PHE A 3 16.67 12.82 3.62
N VAL A 4 17.32 11.82 3.03
CA VAL A 4 17.17 11.50 1.61
C VAL A 4 15.94 10.63 1.47
N THR A 5 15.04 10.95 0.55
CA THR A 5 13.81 10.18 0.31
C THR A 5 13.80 9.66 -1.12
N LEU A 6 13.31 8.43 -1.28
CA LEU A 6 13.05 7.79 -2.55
C LEU A 6 11.58 7.36 -2.58
N THR A 7 10.88 7.75 -3.63
CA THR A 7 9.57 7.21 -3.99
C THR A 7 9.71 6.47 -5.32
N PHE A 8 8.91 5.44 -5.52
CA PHE A 8 8.97 4.62 -6.73
C PHE A 8 7.57 4.11 -7.08
N ASP A 9 7.35 3.87 -8.35
CA ASP A 9 6.19 3.12 -8.81
C ASP A 9 6.48 1.62 -8.72
N GLN A 10 5.49 0.84 -8.33
CA GLN A 10 5.59 -0.61 -8.34
C GLN A 10 5.81 -1.13 -9.77
N VAL A 11 6.50 -2.25 -9.91
CA VAL A 11 6.65 -2.93 -11.20
C VAL A 11 5.27 -3.13 -11.86
N TYR A 12 5.19 -2.97 -13.16
CA TYR A 12 3.97 -2.94 -14.00
C TYR A 12 3.08 -1.71 -13.82
N MET A 13 3.35 -0.82 -12.84
CA MET A 13 2.54 0.36 -12.53
C MET A 13 3.28 1.65 -12.88
N GLY A 14 2.53 2.75 -12.99
CA GLY A 14 3.08 4.07 -13.19
C GLY A 14 4.05 4.17 -14.35
N GLU A 15 5.25 4.69 -14.10
CA GLU A 15 6.36 4.79 -15.05
C GLU A 15 7.32 3.60 -14.98
N SER A 16 7.17 2.71 -14.00
CA SER A 16 7.97 1.49 -13.90
C SER A 16 7.65 0.50 -15.03
N ALA A 17 8.66 -0.26 -15.45
CA ALA A 17 8.54 -1.23 -16.53
C ALA A 17 7.69 -2.44 -16.15
N GLY A 18 7.36 -3.24 -17.15
CA GLY A 18 6.64 -4.52 -17.06
C GLY A 18 5.45 -4.59 -18.02
N GLU A 19 5.30 -5.76 -18.67
CA GLU A 19 4.20 -6.06 -19.60
C GLU A 19 3.60 -7.43 -19.27
N PRO A 20 2.26 -7.58 -19.37
CA PRO A 20 1.29 -6.51 -19.65
C PRO A 20 1.24 -5.49 -18.52
N ARG A 21 0.81 -4.26 -18.83
CA ARG A 21 0.69 -3.21 -17.81
C ARG A 21 -0.35 -3.57 -16.75
N HIS A 22 -0.21 -2.98 -15.57
CA HIS A 22 -1.16 -3.08 -14.47
C HIS A 22 -1.33 -4.49 -13.88
N VAL A 23 -0.33 -5.36 -13.99
CA VAL A 23 -0.30 -6.61 -13.22
C VAL A 23 -0.03 -6.29 -11.75
N ALA A 24 -0.95 -6.65 -10.88
CA ALA A 24 -0.75 -6.54 -9.44
C ALA A 24 -0.22 -7.87 -8.89
N SER A 25 1.07 -7.90 -8.57
CA SER A 25 1.81 -9.06 -8.07
C SER A 25 2.35 -8.75 -6.66
N PRO A 26 1.76 -9.33 -5.61
CA PRO A 26 2.08 -8.97 -4.24
C PRO A 26 3.52 -9.27 -3.83
N ASP A 27 4.10 -10.35 -4.34
CA ASP A 27 5.50 -10.73 -4.13
C ASP A 27 6.45 -9.72 -4.80
N LEU A 28 6.16 -9.32 -6.04
CA LEU A 28 6.95 -8.30 -6.74
C LEU A 28 6.76 -6.90 -6.13
N TYR A 29 5.61 -6.64 -5.54
CA TYR A 29 5.39 -5.40 -4.82
C TYR A 29 6.24 -5.35 -3.54
N ALA A 30 6.34 -6.44 -2.79
CA ALA A 30 7.26 -6.54 -1.67
C ALA A 30 8.73 -6.43 -2.13
N GLU A 31 9.11 -7.13 -3.21
CA GLU A 31 10.45 -7.06 -3.82
C GLU A 31 10.82 -5.64 -4.27
N SER A 32 9.85 -4.85 -4.76
CA SER A 32 10.11 -3.47 -5.17
C SER A 32 10.64 -2.59 -4.02
N PHE A 33 10.25 -2.86 -2.77
CA PHE A 33 10.83 -2.19 -1.60
C PHE A 33 12.29 -2.59 -1.39
N SER A 34 12.64 -3.87 -1.53
CA SER A 34 14.02 -4.34 -1.45
C SER A 34 14.89 -3.77 -2.58
N ALA A 35 14.35 -3.70 -3.81
CA ALA A 35 15.03 -3.06 -4.93
C ALA A 35 15.29 -1.56 -4.69
N ALA A 36 14.34 -0.85 -4.05
CA ALA A 36 14.54 0.52 -3.64
C ALA A 36 15.67 0.66 -2.59
N VAL A 37 15.77 -0.30 -1.65
CA VAL A 37 16.88 -0.39 -0.68
C VAL A 37 18.21 -0.65 -1.39
N ASP A 38 18.24 -1.51 -2.41
CA ASP A 38 19.43 -1.72 -3.25
C ASP A 38 19.91 -0.42 -3.88
N TYR A 39 18.98 0.31 -4.50
CA TYR A 39 19.30 1.60 -5.13
C TYR A 39 19.85 2.61 -4.11
N LEU A 40 19.16 2.79 -2.99
CA LEU A 40 19.59 3.71 -1.94
C LEU A 40 20.98 3.34 -1.38
N GLY A 41 21.22 2.06 -1.15
CA GLY A 41 22.49 1.58 -0.56
C GLY A 41 23.67 1.55 -1.52
N THR A 42 23.44 1.62 -2.84
CA THR A 42 24.51 1.43 -3.84
C THR A 42 24.66 2.57 -4.86
N LYS A 43 23.57 3.24 -5.23
CA LYS A 43 23.57 4.24 -6.29
C LYS A 43 23.29 5.65 -5.78
N ALA A 44 22.50 5.81 -4.74
CA ALA A 44 22.17 7.12 -4.20
C ALA A 44 23.38 7.71 -3.46
N LYS A 45 23.64 9.00 -3.75
CA LYS A 45 24.70 9.75 -3.07
C LYS A 45 24.21 10.24 -1.70
N HIS A 46 25.11 10.33 -0.74
CA HIS A 46 24.83 10.87 0.60
C HIS A 46 23.87 10.04 1.45
N VAL A 47 23.67 8.78 1.10
CA VAL A 47 22.89 7.82 1.88
C VAL A 47 23.80 6.97 2.73
N ASN A 48 23.49 6.85 4.02
CA ASN A 48 24.05 5.82 4.87
C ASN A 48 23.21 4.54 4.72
N ARG A 49 23.72 3.55 4.01
CA ARG A 49 23.00 2.29 3.75
C ARG A 49 22.69 1.46 5.00
N GLU A 50 23.35 1.75 6.13
CA GLU A 50 23.04 1.15 7.42
C GLU A 50 21.91 1.87 8.18
N GLN A 51 21.33 2.91 7.58
CA GLN A 51 20.28 3.76 8.15
C GLN A 51 19.14 3.98 7.16
N ILE A 52 18.53 2.89 6.69
CA ILE A 52 17.40 2.91 5.75
C ILE A 52 16.13 2.50 6.49
N SER A 53 15.12 3.35 6.42
CA SER A 53 13.75 3.09 6.91
C SER A 53 12.78 3.06 5.74
N VAL A 54 11.71 2.28 5.87
CA VAL A 54 10.66 2.18 4.85
C VAL A 54 9.35 2.75 5.40
N ILE A 55 8.63 3.47 4.57
CA ILE A 55 7.26 3.93 4.84
C ILE A 55 6.34 3.31 3.79
N GLY A 56 5.40 2.49 4.24
CA GLY A 56 4.30 2.00 3.41
C GLY A 56 3.04 2.83 3.65
N ILE A 57 2.42 3.33 2.58
CA ILE A 57 1.19 4.12 2.65
C ILE A 57 0.06 3.32 2.04
N SER A 58 -1.10 3.28 2.69
CA SER A 58 -2.31 2.60 2.23
C SER A 58 -2.04 1.15 1.81
N GLY A 59 -2.38 0.75 0.59
CA GLY A 59 -2.10 -0.58 0.05
C GLY A 59 -0.61 -0.96 0.02
N GLY A 60 0.29 0.01 -0.11
CA GLY A 60 1.73 -0.22 -0.03
C GLY A 60 2.22 -0.63 1.36
N ALA A 61 1.43 -0.40 2.40
CA ALA A 61 1.83 -0.69 3.78
C ALA A 61 1.98 -2.19 4.06
N GLY A 62 1.07 -3.03 3.55
CA GLY A 62 1.18 -4.48 3.69
C GLY A 62 2.46 -5.02 3.04
N PHE A 63 2.77 -4.57 1.84
CA PHE A 63 3.97 -5.00 1.11
C PHE A 63 5.27 -4.48 1.74
N ALA A 64 5.24 -3.26 2.33
CA ALA A 64 6.36 -2.74 3.10
C ALA A 64 6.66 -3.59 4.34
N LEU A 65 5.62 -4.08 5.05
CA LEU A 65 5.76 -5.00 6.17
C LEU A 65 6.30 -6.36 5.70
N SER A 66 5.80 -6.90 4.60
CA SER A 66 6.30 -8.16 4.02
C SER A 66 7.78 -8.04 3.64
N ALA A 67 8.18 -6.96 2.96
CA ALA A 67 9.60 -6.70 2.63
C ALA A 67 10.46 -6.59 3.89
N ALA A 68 10.00 -5.81 4.88
CA ALA A 68 10.73 -5.63 6.13
C ALA A 68 10.87 -6.95 6.94
N ALA A 69 9.93 -7.89 6.81
CA ALA A 69 10.02 -9.18 7.50
C ALA A 69 11.23 -10.00 7.05
N VAL A 70 11.63 -9.90 5.77
CA VAL A 70 12.72 -10.71 5.19
C VAL A 70 13.99 -9.90 4.90
N ASP A 71 13.87 -8.60 4.62
CA ASP A 71 15.02 -7.74 4.31
C ASP A 71 15.53 -7.01 5.56
N THR A 72 16.58 -7.53 6.16
CA THR A 72 17.16 -6.99 7.40
C THR A 72 17.93 -5.68 7.23
N ARG A 73 18.16 -5.24 6.00
CA ARG A 73 18.73 -3.92 5.68
C ARG A 73 17.76 -2.78 5.98
N ILE A 74 16.45 -3.08 6.01
CA ILE A 74 15.41 -2.17 6.48
C ILE A 74 15.47 -2.11 8.00
N LYS A 75 15.92 -0.98 8.56
CA LYS A 75 16.17 -0.82 10.01
C LYS A 75 14.93 -0.47 10.81
N SER A 76 13.94 0.12 10.18
CA SER A 76 12.62 0.34 10.75
C SER A 76 11.58 0.44 9.67
N VAL A 77 10.32 0.15 9.99
CA VAL A 77 9.21 0.28 9.06
C VAL A 77 8.08 1.07 9.69
N MET A 78 7.45 1.90 8.87
CA MET A 78 6.25 2.64 9.26
C MET A 78 5.13 2.35 8.29
N THR A 79 3.92 2.28 8.81
CA THR A 79 2.70 2.21 8.00
C THR A 79 1.85 3.44 8.24
N ILE A 80 1.33 4.03 7.17
CA ILE A 80 0.43 5.18 7.22
C ILE A 80 -0.88 4.79 6.56
N SER A 81 -2.01 4.93 7.26
CA SER A 81 -3.34 4.55 6.76
C SER A 81 -3.33 3.18 6.09
N MET A 82 -2.81 2.16 6.78
CA MET A 82 -2.60 0.84 6.19
C MET A 82 -3.88 0.24 5.62
N TYR A 83 -3.75 -0.37 4.45
CA TYR A 83 -4.69 -1.29 3.84
C TYR A 83 -3.98 -2.64 3.59
N ASP A 84 -4.65 -3.75 3.89
CA ASP A 84 -4.14 -5.07 3.51
C ASP A 84 -4.80 -5.48 2.18
N MET A 85 -4.13 -5.20 1.07
CA MET A 85 -4.62 -5.51 -0.28
C MET A 85 -4.73 -7.03 -0.55
N THR A 86 -4.14 -7.86 0.30
CA THR A 86 -4.19 -9.32 0.17
C THR A 86 -5.37 -9.93 0.91
N ASP A 87 -6.02 -9.18 1.80
CA ASP A 87 -7.22 -9.64 2.51
C ASP A 87 -8.52 -9.33 1.76
N ILE A 88 -8.60 -9.82 0.51
CA ILE A 88 -9.76 -9.61 -0.37
C ILE A 88 -11.07 -10.09 0.29
N ARG A 89 -10.99 -11.17 1.07
CA ARG A 89 -12.15 -11.72 1.76
C ARG A 89 -12.76 -10.72 2.76
N GLU A 90 -11.91 -10.06 3.56
CA GLU A 90 -12.34 -9.03 4.53
C GLU A 90 -12.75 -7.75 3.81
N MET A 91 -11.96 -7.30 2.83
CA MET A 91 -12.25 -6.09 2.05
C MET A 91 -13.62 -6.12 1.39
N ALA A 92 -14.00 -7.26 0.81
CA ALA A 92 -15.28 -7.45 0.13
C ALA A 92 -16.35 -8.12 1.00
N ASN A 93 -16.07 -8.37 2.29
CA ASN A 93 -16.96 -9.03 3.24
C ASN A 93 -17.59 -10.34 2.68
N LEU A 94 -16.75 -11.21 2.10
CA LEU A 94 -17.19 -12.39 1.38
C LEU A 94 -17.49 -13.58 2.33
N ALA A 95 -18.68 -14.16 2.16
CA ALA A 95 -18.96 -15.50 2.70
C ALA A 95 -18.12 -16.57 1.95
N PRO A 96 -17.89 -17.76 2.56
CA PRO A 96 -17.10 -18.83 1.94
C PRO A 96 -17.56 -19.22 0.53
N GLU A 97 -18.86 -19.28 0.29
CA GLU A 97 -19.45 -19.63 -1.00
C GLU A 97 -19.18 -18.53 -2.05
N GLN A 98 -19.27 -17.26 -1.64
CA GLN A 98 -18.97 -16.11 -2.50
C GLN A 98 -17.48 -16.07 -2.85
N LEU A 99 -16.61 -16.39 -1.89
CA LEU A 99 -15.18 -16.49 -2.14
C LEU A 99 -14.85 -17.61 -3.14
N PHE A 100 -15.53 -18.76 -3.05
CA PHE A 100 -15.37 -19.83 -4.04
C PHE A 100 -15.84 -19.37 -5.43
N GLN A 101 -17.00 -18.73 -5.52
CA GLN A 101 -17.52 -18.19 -6.78
C GLN A 101 -16.56 -17.16 -7.41
N LEU A 102 -16.00 -16.26 -6.59
CA LEU A 102 -14.99 -15.31 -7.07
C LEU A 102 -13.76 -16.03 -7.64
N LYS A 103 -13.24 -17.04 -6.94
CA LYS A 103 -12.10 -17.84 -7.41
C LYS A 103 -12.41 -18.58 -8.72
N ASP A 104 -13.60 -19.15 -8.85
CA ASP A 104 -14.03 -19.84 -10.08
C ASP A 104 -14.13 -18.85 -11.24
N GLN A 105 -14.75 -17.70 -11.03
CA GLN A 105 -14.84 -16.61 -12.03
C GLN A 105 -13.45 -16.16 -12.49
N LEU A 106 -12.56 -15.84 -11.56
CA LEU A 106 -11.19 -15.40 -11.87
C LEU A 106 -10.39 -16.49 -12.59
N SER A 107 -10.59 -17.75 -12.21
CA SER A 107 -9.92 -18.88 -12.86
C SER A 107 -10.39 -19.08 -14.31
N ARG A 108 -11.69 -18.85 -14.58
CA ARG A 108 -12.24 -18.89 -15.94
C ARG A 108 -11.78 -17.72 -16.78
N GLN A 109 -11.70 -16.52 -16.18
CA GLN A 109 -11.15 -15.33 -16.84
C GLN A 109 -9.75 -15.59 -17.42
N ARG A 110 -8.93 -16.44 -16.80
CA ARG A 110 -7.61 -16.80 -17.37
C ARG A 110 -7.71 -17.48 -18.73
N TRP A 111 -8.76 -18.26 -19.00
CA TRP A 111 -8.98 -18.83 -20.32
C TRP A 111 -9.31 -17.75 -21.35
N ASP A 112 -10.21 -16.83 -20.97
CA ASP A 112 -10.60 -15.72 -21.86
C ASP A 112 -9.39 -14.81 -22.17
N ASP A 113 -8.61 -14.46 -21.15
CA ASP A 113 -7.36 -13.68 -21.30
C ASP A 113 -6.38 -14.38 -22.26
N PHE A 114 -6.21 -15.69 -22.10
CA PHE A 114 -5.28 -16.47 -22.95
C PHE A 114 -5.78 -16.59 -24.40
N GLU A 115 -7.07 -16.82 -24.60
CA GLU A 115 -7.68 -16.90 -25.93
C GLU A 115 -7.64 -15.56 -26.66
N ASN A 116 -7.87 -14.46 -25.94
CA ASN A 116 -7.83 -13.10 -26.48
C ASN A 116 -6.41 -12.54 -26.66
N GLY A 117 -5.40 -13.18 -26.06
CA GLY A 117 -4.00 -12.73 -26.10
C GLY A 117 -3.73 -11.44 -25.31
N GLN A 118 -4.64 -11.02 -24.46
CA GLN A 118 -4.52 -9.84 -23.58
C GLN A 118 -5.37 -10.01 -22.34
N PRO A 119 -4.95 -9.45 -21.19
CA PRO A 119 -5.72 -9.50 -19.94
C PRO A 119 -6.95 -8.59 -19.97
N ASP A 120 -7.97 -8.97 -19.22
CA ASP A 120 -9.04 -8.09 -18.80
C ASP A 120 -8.59 -7.21 -17.63
N TYR A 121 -9.21 -6.03 -17.47
CA TYR A 121 -8.83 -5.04 -16.47
C TYR A 121 -10.00 -4.63 -15.58
N HIS A 122 -9.73 -4.44 -14.31
CA HIS A 122 -10.69 -3.81 -13.41
C HIS A 122 -11.05 -2.39 -13.87
N PRO A 123 -12.28 -1.94 -13.59
CA PRO A 123 -12.63 -0.53 -13.69
C PRO A 123 -11.63 0.34 -12.94
N SER A 124 -11.31 1.46 -13.53
CA SER A 124 -10.37 2.43 -12.96
C SER A 124 -11.07 3.74 -12.58
N PHE A 125 -10.38 4.58 -11.83
CA PHE A 125 -10.77 5.98 -11.67
C PHE A 125 -10.88 6.68 -13.03
N PRO A 126 -11.59 7.82 -13.13
CA PRO A 126 -11.85 8.49 -14.41
C PRO A 126 -10.56 8.85 -15.15
N GLU A 127 -10.65 9.01 -16.47
CA GLU A 127 -9.50 9.35 -17.33
C GLU A 127 -9.06 10.79 -17.17
N GLU A 128 -9.97 11.67 -16.80
CA GLU A 128 -9.73 13.07 -16.52
C GLU A 128 -10.29 13.42 -15.14
N PRO A 129 -9.64 14.31 -14.40
CA PRO A 129 -10.13 14.69 -13.07
C PRO A 129 -11.40 15.53 -13.17
N TYR A 130 -12.31 15.36 -12.25
CA TYR A 130 -13.43 16.28 -12.05
C TYR A 130 -12.92 17.64 -11.52
N ASP A 131 -13.65 18.70 -11.84
CA ASP A 131 -13.28 20.06 -11.44
C ASP A 131 -13.58 20.33 -9.96
N SER A 132 -14.67 19.76 -9.44
CA SER A 132 -15.10 19.97 -8.06
C SER A 132 -15.63 18.69 -7.42
N ILE A 133 -15.78 18.72 -6.09
CA ILE A 133 -16.40 17.63 -5.33
C ILE A 133 -17.88 17.44 -5.69
N ASP A 134 -18.55 18.51 -6.12
CA ASP A 134 -19.98 18.49 -6.48
C ASP A 134 -20.22 17.78 -7.83
N ASP A 135 -19.17 17.63 -8.64
CA ASP A 135 -19.21 16.92 -9.92
C ASP A 135 -19.01 15.41 -9.76
N LEU A 136 -18.60 14.95 -8.58
CA LEU A 136 -18.34 13.52 -8.33
C LEU A 136 -19.65 12.73 -8.43
N PRO A 137 -19.60 11.54 -9.06
CA PRO A 137 -20.75 10.64 -9.04
C PRO A 137 -21.05 10.21 -7.59
N ASN A 138 -22.33 10.10 -7.27
CA ASN A 138 -22.74 9.64 -5.94
C ASN A 138 -22.60 8.12 -5.82
N HIS A 139 -21.74 7.69 -4.92
CA HIS A 139 -21.47 6.30 -4.58
C HIS A 139 -21.65 6.06 -3.07
N ASP A 140 -21.27 4.88 -2.60
CA ASP A 140 -21.13 4.60 -1.18
C ASP A 140 -20.02 5.47 -0.53
N GLU A 141 -20.05 5.58 0.78
CA GLU A 141 -19.16 6.47 1.54
C GLU A 141 -17.68 6.18 1.29
N LEU A 142 -17.31 4.90 1.21
CA LEU A 142 -15.92 4.47 0.96
C LEU A 142 -15.47 4.88 -0.44
N THR A 143 -16.27 4.60 -1.47
CA THR A 143 -15.97 4.98 -2.85
C THR A 143 -15.86 6.50 -2.97
N ASN A 144 -16.77 7.25 -2.32
CA ASN A 144 -16.71 8.71 -2.30
C ASN A 144 -15.43 9.23 -1.63
N GLU A 145 -14.92 8.59 -0.57
CA GLU A 145 -13.65 8.96 0.04
C GLU A 145 -12.49 8.82 -0.96
N TRP A 146 -12.41 7.69 -1.70
CA TRP A 146 -11.41 7.49 -2.74
C TRP A 146 -11.51 8.50 -3.88
N LEU A 147 -12.73 8.79 -4.35
CA LEU A 147 -12.97 9.76 -5.42
C LEU A 147 -12.55 11.17 -5.01
N ARG A 148 -12.74 11.58 -3.76
CA ARG A 148 -12.28 12.87 -3.24
C ARG A 148 -10.75 13.07 -3.31
N PHE A 149 -9.99 11.99 -3.49
CA PHE A 149 -8.56 12.07 -3.72
C PHE A 149 -8.21 11.80 -5.19
N TYR A 150 -8.49 10.59 -5.68
CA TYR A 150 -7.99 10.12 -6.97
C TYR A 150 -8.74 10.68 -8.19
N ALA A 151 -9.99 11.11 -8.04
CA ALA A 151 -10.80 11.64 -9.13
C ALA A 151 -10.82 13.18 -9.20
N LEU A 152 -10.19 13.87 -8.26
CA LEU A 152 -10.02 15.32 -8.26
C LEU A 152 -8.57 15.70 -8.53
N LYS A 153 -8.34 16.94 -9.00
CA LYS A 153 -6.99 17.51 -9.22
C LYS A 153 -6.04 17.36 -8.02
N ARG A 154 -6.59 17.13 -6.82
CA ARG A 154 -5.84 16.93 -5.57
C ARG A 154 -4.86 15.76 -5.65
N GLY A 155 -5.29 14.60 -6.14
CA GLY A 155 -4.48 13.38 -6.18
C GLY A 155 -4.52 12.67 -7.53
N PHE A 156 -5.19 13.24 -8.53
CA PHE A 156 -5.27 12.66 -9.87
C PHE A 156 -3.89 12.57 -10.52
N HIS A 157 -3.62 11.41 -11.08
CA HIS A 157 -2.50 11.21 -11.99
C HIS A 157 -2.89 10.19 -13.07
N PRO A 158 -2.60 10.44 -14.37
CA PRO A 158 -3.06 9.57 -15.47
C PRO A 158 -2.55 8.13 -15.35
N ASN A 159 -1.39 7.91 -14.72
CA ASN A 159 -0.80 6.59 -14.50
C ASN A 159 -1.18 5.96 -13.14
N ALA A 160 -1.98 6.63 -12.30
CA ALA A 160 -2.36 6.17 -10.96
C ALA A 160 -3.89 6.09 -10.82
N ARG A 161 -4.54 5.36 -11.72
CA ARG A 161 -6.01 5.27 -11.81
C ARG A 161 -6.60 4.04 -11.12
N GLY A 162 -5.82 3.32 -10.33
CA GLY A 162 -6.29 2.12 -9.63
C GLY A 162 -6.58 0.92 -10.55
N THR A 163 -6.17 0.97 -11.81
CA THR A 163 -6.33 -0.13 -12.77
C THR A 163 -5.43 -1.30 -12.40
N ALA A 164 -5.99 -2.52 -12.45
CA ALA A 164 -5.22 -3.76 -12.36
C ALA A 164 -5.84 -4.81 -13.29
N THR A 165 -5.03 -5.80 -13.71
CA THR A 165 -5.57 -6.96 -14.43
C THR A 165 -6.52 -7.73 -13.51
N THR A 166 -7.67 -8.14 -14.03
CA THR A 166 -8.72 -8.83 -13.25
C THR A 166 -8.19 -10.08 -12.56
N THR A 167 -7.36 -10.84 -13.26
CA THR A 167 -6.77 -12.10 -12.74
C THR A 167 -5.67 -11.89 -11.70
N SER A 168 -5.17 -10.66 -11.50
CA SER A 168 -4.25 -10.32 -10.39
C SER A 168 -4.83 -10.60 -9.01
N ASN A 169 -6.17 -10.59 -8.86
CA ASN A 169 -6.82 -10.97 -7.62
C ASN A 169 -6.52 -12.42 -7.18
N LEU A 170 -6.18 -13.33 -8.09
CA LEU A 170 -5.74 -14.68 -7.71
C LEU A 170 -4.42 -14.64 -6.94
N ALA A 171 -3.45 -13.85 -7.38
CA ALA A 171 -2.18 -13.68 -6.69
C ALA A 171 -2.37 -12.98 -5.33
N MET A 172 -3.25 -11.99 -5.25
CA MET A 172 -3.60 -11.34 -3.98
C MET A 172 -4.28 -12.32 -2.98
N LEU A 173 -5.15 -13.21 -3.46
CA LEU A 173 -5.81 -14.24 -2.64
C LEU A 173 -4.85 -15.33 -2.13
N GLU A 174 -3.74 -15.56 -2.83
CA GLU A 174 -2.72 -16.55 -2.46
C GLU A 174 -1.70 -15.99 -1.46
N PHE A 175 -1.48 -14.68 -1.46
CA PHE A 175 -0.49 -14.02 -0.62
C PHE A 175 -1.08 -13.58 0.72
N SER A 176 -0.24 -13.51 1.75
CA SER A 176 -0.61 -12.93 3.05
C SER A 176 0.46 -11.93 3.49
N ALA A 177 0.11 -10.66 3.48
CA ALA A 177 1.04 -9.58 3.79
C ALA A 177 1.52 -9.56 5.26
N LEU A 178 0.78 -10.22 6.16
CA LEU A 178 1.04 -10.17 7.60
C LEU A 178 1.58 -11.46 8.19
N ASP A 179 1.72 -12.55 7.43
CA ASP A 179 2.11 -13.86 7.98
C ASP A 179 3.46 -13.81 8.71
N TYR A 180 4.41 -13.05 8.20
CA TYR A 180 5.76 -12.95 8.76
C TYR A 180 6.00 -11.66 9.56
N ILE A 181 4.97 -10.89 9.89
CA ILE A 181 5.10 -9.59 10.58
C ILE A 181 5.88 -9.69 11.90
N LYS A 182 5.80 -10.82 12.59
CA LYS A 182 6.51 -11.08 13.86
C LYS A 182 8.02 -11.11 13.69
N GLU A 183 8.50 -11.45 12.49
CA GLU A 183 9.92 -11.59 12.16
C GLU A 183 10.63 -10.26 11.91
N ILE A 184 9.86 -9.16 11.82
CA ILE A 184 10.44 -7.81 11.78
C ILE A 184 11.21 -7.51 13.08
N SER A 185 10.72 -8.01 14.22
CA SER A 185 11.44 -7.89 15.50
C SER A 185 12.88 -8.45 15.40
N PRO A 186 13.89 -7.81 16.00
CA PRO A 186 13.83 -6.70 16.98
C PRO A 186 13.78 -5.28 16.35
N ARG A 187 13.58 -5.15 15.06
CA ARG A 187 13.50 -3.85 14.39
C ARG A 187 12.16 -3.17 14.70
N PRO A 188 12.14 -1.84 14.96
CA PRO A 188 10.93 -1.16 15.40
C PRO A 188 9.93 -0.92 14.27
N ILE A 189 8.65 -1.00 14.63
CA ILE A 189 7.52 -0.70 13.74
C ILE A 189 6.70 0.45 14.31
N LEU A 190 6.29 1.41 13.46
CA LEU A 190 5.34 2.46 13.81
C LEU A 190 4.10 2.39 12.90
N PHE A 191 2.92 2.24 13.53
CA PHE A 191 1.64 2.25 12.84
C PHE A 191 0.95 3.60 13.04
N ILE A 192 0.65 4.32 11.94
CA ILE A 192 0.02 5.64 11.94
C ILE A 192 -1.32 5.54 11.21
N TYR A 193 -2.41 5.94 11.84
CA TYR A 193 -3.73 5.93 11.22
C TYR A 193 -4.69 6.90 11.90
N GLY A 194 -5.69 7.34 11.14
CA GLY A 194 -6.75 8.20 11.65
C GLY A 194 -7.77 7.42 12.49
N ASP A 195 -8.35 8.06 13.50
CA ASP A 195 -9.41 7.49 14.33
C ASP A 195 -10.73 7.30 13.55
N ASN A 196 -10.97 8.14 12.53
CA ASN A 196 -12.11 8.06 11.63
C ASN A 196 -11.82 7.28 10.33
N ALA A 197 -10.58 6.80 10.14
CA ALA A 197 -10.22 6.05 8.93
C ALA A 197 -10.99 4.73 8.85
N HIS A 198 -11.67 4.48 7.72
CA HIS A 198 -12.36 3.20 7.46
C HIS A 198 -11.38 2.02 7.51
N SER A 199 -10.12 2.23 7.16
CA SER A 199 -9.05 1.22 7.15
C SER A 199 -8.37 0.99 8.51
N ARG A 200 -8.81 1.66 9.59
CA ARG A 200 -8.16 1.56 10.91
C ARG A 200 -8.07 0.14 11.47
N SER A 201 -9.00 -0.73 11.08
CA SER A 201 -9.01 -2.16 11.48
C SER A 201 -7.76 -2.89 11.00
N TYR A 202 -7.29 -2.63 9.78
CA TYR A 202 -6.08 -3.24 9.22
C TYR A 202 -4.83 -2.84 10.01
N SER A 203 -4.67 -1.54 10.30
CA SER A 203 -3.58 -1.05 11.15
C SER A 203 -3.65 -1.64 12.56
N GLY A 204 -4.84 -1.73 13.13
CA GLY A 204 -5.08 -2.35 14.45
C GLY A 204 -4.73 -3.83 14.48
N ARG A 205 -5.11 -4.60 13.45
CA ARG A 205 -4.76 -6.01 13.28
C ARG A 205 -3.25 -6.21 13.13
N ALA A 206 -2.60 -5.44 12.26
CA ALA A 206 -1.16 -5.50 12.06
C ALA A 206 -0.41 -5.16 13.36
N TYR A 207 -0.82 -4.13 14.07
CA TYR A 207 -0.28 -3.79 15.39
C TYR A 207 -0.44 -4.93 16.39
N TYR A 208 -1.60 -5.59 16.44
CA TYR A 208 -1.83 -6.73 17.34
C TYR A 208 -0.90 -7.89 17.04
N LEU A 209 -0.71 -8.23 15.76
CA LEU A 209 0.08 -9.38 15.30
C LEU A 209 1.59 -9.17 15.45
N ALA A 210 2.08 -7.94 15.29
CA ALA A 210 3.50 -7.63 15.37
C ALA A 210 4.09 -7.90 16.76
N ASN A 211 5.37 -8.29 16.81
CA ASN A 211 6.16 -8.36 18.04
C ASN A 211 6.70 -6.96 18.44
N GLN A 212 7.25 -6.87 19.65
CA GLN A 212 7.97 -5.67 20.10
C GLN A 212 9.36 -5.58 19.41
N PRO A 213 9.93 -4.36 19.24
CA PRO A 213 9.35 -3.07 19.62
C PRO A 213 8.36 -2.54 18.57
N LYS A 214 7.20 -2.13 19.02
CA LYS A 214 6.17 -1.54 18.15
C LYS A 214 5.49 -0.35 18.83
N GLN A 215 5.11 0.62 18.03
CA GLN A 215 4.39 1.81 18.47
C GLN A 215 3.16 2.04 17.58
N ARG A 216 2.17 2.73 18.09
CA ARG A 216 1.06 3.22 17.29
C ARG A 216 0.82 4.71 17.58
N LEU A 217 0.45 5.43 16.56
CA LEU A 217 0.06 6.82 16.62
C LEU A 217 -1.31 6.97 15.94
N ILE A 218 -2.32 7.29 16.74
CA ILE A 218 -3.68 7.53 16.24
C ILE A 218 -3.83 9.03 16.09
N VAL A 219 -4.20 9.48 14.89
CA VAL A 219 -4.42 10.90 14.58
C VAL A 219 -5.90 11.20 14.73
N GLU A 220 -6.23 12.16 15.60
CA GLU A 220 -7.61 12.55 15.91
C GLU A 220 -8.28 13.24 14.73
N ASP A 221 -9.61 13.02 14.60
CA ASP A 221 -10.47 13.60 13.56
C ASP A 221 -9.87 13.46 12.16
N CYS A 222 -9.40 12.25 11.84
CA CYS A 222 -8.61 11.97 10.65
C CYS A 222 -9.15 10.77 9.88
N GLU A 223 -9.49 10.98 8.61
CA GLU A 223 -9.89 9.95 7.65
C GLU A 223 -8.67 9.27 7.02
N HIS A 224 -8.88 8.25 6.21
CA HIS A 224 -7.83 7.49 5.55
C HIS A 224 -6.98 8.36 4.62
N ILE A 225 -7.63 9.14 3.73
CA ILE A 225 -6.96 9.96 2.71
C ILE A 225 -6.33 11.24 3.28
N ASP A 226 -6.68 11.63 4.51
CA ASP A 226 -6.10 12.81 5.14
C ASP A 226 -4.59 12.68 5.35
N LEU A 227 -4.13 11.47 5.59
CA LEU A 227 -2.70 11.19 5.80
C LEU A 227 -1.89 11.05 4.50
N TYR A 228 -2.50 11.32 3.34
CA TYR A 228 -1.78 11.32 2.07
C TYR A 228 -1.10 12.67 1.79
N ASP A 229 -1.77 13.76 2.06
CA ASP A 229 -1.34 15.11 1.68
C ASP A 229 -1.69 16.23 2.67
N ASN A 230 -2.50 15.98 3.69
CA ASN A 230 -2.87 16.99 4.67
C ASN A 230 -1.77 17.20 5.71
N MET A 231 -0.85 18.11 5.41
CA MET A 231 0.30 18.43 6.27
C MET A 231 -0.07 18.92 7.68
N LYS A 232 -1.34 19.27 7.94
CA LYS A 232 -1.80 19.64 9.28
C LYS A 232 -2.11 18.40 10.14
N LYS A 233 -2.40 17.26 9.50
CA LYS A 233 -2.72 15.99 10.14
C LYS A 233 -1.56 15.00 10.11
N ILE A 234 -0.70 15.05 9.10
CA ILE A 234 0.47 14.17 9.01
C ILE A 234 1.46 14.49 10.15
N PRO A 235 1.75 13.53 11.04
CA PRO A 235 2.58 13.77 12.22
C PRO A 235 4.09 13.75 11.89
N VAL A 236 4.54 14.69 11.07
CA VAL A 236 5.89 14.71 10.46
C VAL A 236 7.00 14.68 11.51
N ASP A 237 6.85 15.39 12.62
CA ASP A 237 7.87 15.44 13.67
C ASP A 237 8.00 14.10 14.41
N GLN A 238 6.87 13.42 14.66
CA GLN A 238 6.87 12.10 15.30
C GLN A 238 7.46 11.04 14.36
N ILE A 239 7.16 11.11 13.05
CA ILE A 239 7.79 10.26 12.03
C ILE A 239 9.30 10.47 12.03
N ALA A 240 9.75 11.73 11.96
CA ALA A 240 11.17 12.07 11.96
C ALA A 240 11.88 11.60 13.24
N LYS A 241 11.24 11.78 14.39
CA LYS A 241 11.76 11.31 15.66
C LYS A 241 11.91 9.78 15.68
N PHE A 242 10.87 9.04 15.28
CA PHE A 242 10.90 7.58 15.23
C PHE A 242 12.03 7.06 14.35
N ILE A 243 12.21 7.63 13.14
CA ILE A 243 13.31 7.24 12.23
C ILE A 243 14.67 7.47 12.91
N LYS A 244 14.90 8.66 13.50
CA LYS A 244 16.17 8.97 14.16
C LYS A 244 16.45 8.06 15.35
N ASP A 245 15.43 7.80 16.17
CA ASP A 245 15.57 6.92 17.33
C ASP A 245 15.89 5.48 16.91
N SER A 246 15.30 4.99 15.80
CA SER A 246 15.52 3.63 15.30
C SER A 246 16.95 3.36 14.80
N PHE A 247 17.71 4.40 14.48
CA PHE A 247 19.12 4.28 14.07
C PHE A 247 20.10 4.36 15.23
N ASN A 248 19.64 4.70 16.42
CA ASN A 248 20.46 4.83 17.63
C ASN A 248 20.22 3.69 18.64
N ALA A 249 19.35 2.72 18.29
CA ALA A 249 18.96 1.59 19.13
C ALA A 249 19.82 0.29 18.75
#